data_a70c89d7dad707b28038b37951d49f07
#
_entry.id   a70c89d7dad707b28038b37951d49f07
#
_cell.length_a   1.000
_cell.length_b   1.000
_cell.length_c   1.000
_cell.angle_alpha   90.00
_cell.angle_beta   90.00
_cell.angle_gamma   90.00
#
_symmetry.space_group_name_H-M   'P 1'
#
loop_
_entity.id
_entity.type
_entity.pdbx_description
1 polymer ?
#
loop_
_entity_poly.entity_id
_entity_poly.type
_entity_poly.pdbx_seq_one_letter_code
_entity_poly.pdbx_strand_id
1 'polypeptide(L)'
;MVDNIRLVRMPDDYVEPGDPTEDEIQSVTEGIINGDFVDEATMQGDLLQMLANFATYLKNDFQQAQAPNSVGEACGCFKSNSTMQNNEDGVRSNADLSMICAFLAKYGKDKVTLPANVTWDDIEDMAMKSLVFAYSTHKANKLKVCSGNNYWGSTSTSDHVWESSLWAMSVAYSAFFQWDKLSDAQKGYVKSLLKAECNYELYRSIPTGYAGDTKAEENGWEADVLAAALGLFPNDELAPKWFERLREFAINSYSHPSDANNTTVIDPWYDNKTVADLYRGQNLYDDYSLQNHNLFHTSYQNVVMQELGEAALALKMFQTGLHG
;
A
#
# COMPACT_ATOMS: atom_id res chain seq x y z
N MET A 1 -8.91 -7.25 18.56
CA MET A 1 -10.03 -7.83 19.34
C MET A 1 -10.52 -6.72 20.27
N VAL A 2 -11.63 -6.08 19.93
CA VAL A 2 -12.26 -5.09 20.83
C VAL A 2 -13.27 -5.84 21.67
N ASP A 3 -12.79 -6.39 22.77
CA ASP A 3 -13.65 -6.96 23.78
C ASP A 3 -14.23 -5.82 24.65
N ASN A 4 -15.53 -5.75 24.71
CA ASN A 4 -16.35 -4.86 25.55
C ASN A 4 -16.70 -3.46 25.01
N ILE A 5 -17.39 -3.41 23.88
CA ILE A 5 -18.30 -2.27 23.66
C ILE A 5 -19.50 -2.46 24.60
N ARG A 6 -19.50 -1.74 25.72
CA ARG A 6 -20.69 -1.64 26.56
C ARG A 6 -21.54 -0.47 26.04
N LEU A 7 -22.74 -0.78 25.59
CA LEU A 7 -23.77 0.25 25.47
C LEU A 7 -24.10 0.73 26.89
N VAL A 8 -23.62 1.90 27.23
CA VAL A 8 -23.98 2.55 28.50
C VAL A 8 -25.21 3.39 28.21
N ARG A 9 -26.31 3.13 28.93
CA ARG A 9 -27.47 4.02 28.91
C ARG A 9 -26.99 5.40 29.41
N MET A 10 -27.20 6.42 28.61
CA MET A 10 -26.91 7.79 29.02
C MET A 10 -27.78 8.15 30.23
N PRO A 11 -27.26 8.92 31.19
CA PRO A 11 -28.05 9.44 32.31
C PRO A 11 -29.29 10.15 31.78
N ASP A 12 -30.39 10.07 32.56
CA ASP A 12 -31.66 10.70 32.14
C ASP A 12 -31.57 12.27 32.14
N ASP A 13 -30.50 12.82 32.69
CA ASP A 13 -30.13 14.24 32.67
C ASP A 13 -29.03 14.58 31.69
N TYR A 14 -28.67 13.68 30.81
CA TYR A 14 -27.69 13.96 29.75
C TYR A 14 -28.24 15.01 28.78
N VAL A 15 -27.53 16.11 28.69
CA VAL A 15 -27.75 17.13 27.66
C VAL A 15 -26.68 16.95 26.58
N GLU A 16 -27.10 16.73 25.34
CA GLU A 16 -26.15 16.75 24.26
C GLU A 16 -25.39 18.08 24.24
N PRO A 17 -24.05 18.04 24.11
CA PRO A 17 -23.30 19.26 23.86
C PRO A 17 -23.88 19.95 22.63
N GLY A 18 -24.15 21.24 22.73
CA GLY A 18 -24.50 22.02 21.53
C GLY A 18 -23.34 22.02 20.51
N ASP A 19 -23.63 22.41 19.29
CA ASP A 19 -22.57 22.64 18.33
C ASP A 19 -21.51 23.59 18.88
N PRO A 20 -20.21 23.30 18.67
CA PRO A 20 -19.14 24.14 19.18
C PRO A 20 -19.27 25.56 18.63
N THR A 21 -19.05 26.53 19.47
CA THR A 21 -19.04 27.96 19.06
C THR A 21 -17.83 28.25 18.18
N GLU A 22 -17.90 29.32 17.38
CA GLU A 22 -16.76 29.78 16.57
C GLU A 22 -15.51 30.01 17.44
N ASP A 23 -15.66 30.56 18.67
CA ASP A 23 -14.57 30.81 19.60
C ASP A 23 -13.93 29.48 20.08
N GLU A 24 -14.75 28.44 20.31
CA GLU A 24 -14.25 27.10 20.69
C GLU A 24 -13.54 26.43 19.54
N ILE A 25 -14.05 26.52 18.30
CA ILE A 25 -13.41 26.01 17.10
C ILE A 25 -12.09 26.76 16.86
N GLN A 26 -12.07 28.09 17.00
CA GLN A 26 -10.87 28.89 16.85
C GLN A 26 -9.82 28.54 17.91
N SER A 27 -10.24 28.37 19.17
CA SER A 27 -9.35 27.97 20.26
C SER A 27 -8.69 26.62 20.03
N VAL A 28 -9.46 25.62 19.55
CA VAL A 28 -8.90 24.30 19.17
C VAL A 28 -7.95 24.45 17.98
N THR A 29 -8.33 25.22 16.98
CA THR A 29 -7.50 25.46 15.79
C THR A 29 -6.19 26.18 16.15
N GLU A 30 -6.26 27.21 17.00
CA GLU A 30 -5.08 27.92 17.50
C GLU A 30 -4.19 27.01 18.35
N GLY A 31 -4.79 26.14 19.19
CA GLY A 31 -4.07 25.13 19.96
C GLY A 31 -3.37 24.11 19.06
N ILE A 32 -4.00 23.72 17.95
CA ILE A 32 -3.39 22.83 16.96
C ILE A 32 -2.27 23.56 16.20
N ILE A 33 -2.48 24.82 15.80
CA ILE A 33 -1.49 25.60 15.01
C ILE A 33 -0.33 26.07 15.89
N ASN A 34 -0.59 26.49 17.12
CA ASN A 34 0.40 27.03 18.05
C ASN A 34 0.89 26.02 19.09
N GLY A 35 0.44 24.76 19.02
CA GLY A 35 0.96 23.68 19.84
C GLY A 35 2.45 23.48 19.58
N ASP A 36 3.16 22.95 20.57
CA ASP A 36 4.56 22.53 20.43
C ASP A 36 4.64 21.34 19.49
N PHE A 37 4.39 21.57 18.20
CA PHE A 37 4.68 20.58 17.17
C PHE A 37 6.20 20.41 17.10
N VAL A 38 6.61 19.16 17.26
CA VAL A 38 7.97 18.76 16.94
C VAL A 38 8.23 19.19 15.48
N ASP A 39 9.31 19.91 15.25
CA ASP A 39 9.65 20.31 13.87
C ASP A 39 9.82 19.09 12.98
N GLU A 40 9.59 19.28 11.68
CA GLU A 40 9.57 18.18 10.70
C GLU A 40 10.87 17.37 10.73
N ALA A 41 12.03 18.02 10.87
CA ALA A 41 13.31 17.32 10.86
C ALA A 41 13.49 16.41 12.09
N THR A 42 13.05 16.85 13.26
CA THR A 42 13.06 16.06 14.50
C THR A 42 12.10 14.87 14.36
N MET A 43 10.89 15.09 13.86
CA MET A 43 9.91 14.03 13.65
C MET A 43 10.41 12.97 12.66
N GLN A 44 11.04 13.39 11.55
CA GLN A 44 11.66 12.46 10.59
C GLN A 44 12.78 11.65 11.24
N GLY A 45 13.61 12.28 12.05
CA GLY A 45 14.69 11.63 12.80
C GLY A 45 14.16 10.57 13.76
N ASP A 46 13.14 10.91 14.52
CA ASP A 46 12.50 9.99 15.49
C ASP A 46 11.85 8.79 14.80
N LEU A 47 11.13 9.00 13.70
CA LEU A 47 10.52 7.92 12.92
C LEU A 47 11.59 6.98 12.33
N LEU A 48 12.67 7.53 11.77
CA LEU A 48 13.79 6.72 11.29
C LEU A 48 14.47 5.93 12.40
N GLN A 49 14.64 6.54 13.59
CA GLN A 49 15.21 5.84 14.74
C GLN A 49 14.29 4.74 15.28
N MET A 50 12.97 4.94 15.24
CA MET A 50 12.01 3.87 15.57
C MET A 50 12.16 2.67 14.63
N LEU A 51 12.26 2.89 13.32
CA LEU A 51 12.52 1.83 12.36
C LEU A 51 13.88 1.14 12.62
N ALA A 52 14.92 1.92 12.94
CA ALA A 52 16.23 1.36 13.29
C ALA A 52 16.17 0.49 14.54
N ASN A 53 15.42 0.88 15.57
CA ASN A 53 15.25 0.08 16.78
C ASN A 53 14.54 -1.27 16.51
N PHE A 54 13.66 -1.31 15.52
CA PHE A 54 12.99 -2.53 15.11
C PHE A 54 13.93 -3.55 14.42
N ALA A 55 15.10 -3.11 13.96
CA ALA A 55 16.04 -3.93 13.21
C ALA A 55 16.55 -5.19 13.95
N THR A 56 16.60 -5.17 15.29
CA THR A 56 16.91 -6.38 16.08
C THR A 56 15.86 -7.47 15.90
N TYR A 57 14.59 -7.09 15.91
CA TYR A 57 13.49 -8.03 15.66
C TYR A 57 13.60 -8.59 14.25
N LEU A 58 13.76 -7.74 13.23
CA LEU A 58 13.91 -8.14 11.83
C LEU A 58 15.02 -9.17 11.66
N LYS A 59 16.22 -8.89 12.21
CA LYS A 59 17.37 -9.79 12.12
C LYS A 59 17.11 -11.14 12.79
N ASN A 60 16.43 -11.17 13.92
CA ASN A 60 16.11 -12.40 14.65
C ASN A 60 15.05 -13.23 13.95
N ASP A 61 14.11 -12.58 13.24
CA ASP A 61 13.05 -13.25 12.51
C ASP A 61 13.47 -13.69 11.11
N PHE A 62 14.48 -13.05 10.51
CA PHE A 62 14.94 -13.36 9.15
C PHE A 62 15.62 -14.73 9.06
N GLN A 63 15.29 -15.49 8.03
CA GLN A 63 15.91 -16.76 7.67
C GLN A 63 16.48 -16.70 6.26
N GLN A 64 17.78 -16.87 6.16
CA GLN A 64 18.42 -17.15 4.89
C GLN A 64 17.91 -18.47 4.33
N ALA A 65 17.50 -18.50 3.07
CA ALA A 65 17.20 -19.73 2.39
C ALA A 65 18.47 -20.61 2.22
N GLN A 66 18.33 -21.93 2.37
CA GLN A 66 19.45 -22.86 2.23
C GLN A 66 19.95 -23.01 0.78
N ALA A 67 19.09 -22.70 -0.18
CA ALA A 67 19.40 -22.74 -1.60
C ALA A 67 18.88 -21.45 -2.29
N PRO A 68 19.54 -21.01 -3.35
CA PRO A 68 19.05 -19.91 -4.17
C PRO A 68 17.74 -20.28 -4.90
N ASN A 69 17.10 -19.30 -5.53
CA ASN A 69 15.99 -19.55 -6.45
C ASN A 69 16.47 -20.28 -7.71
N SER A 70 15.57 -20.64 -8.62
CA SER A 70 15.89 -21.45 -9.81
C SER A 70 16.84 -20.79 -10.82
N VAL A 71 17.10 -19.50 -10.68
CA VAL A 71 18.05 -18.73 -11.52
C VAL A 71 19.35 -18.38 -10.77
N GLY A 72 19.54 -18.93 -9.57
CA GLY A 72 20.79 -18.81 -8.82
C GLY A 72 20.88 -17.58 -7.91
N GLU A 73 19.77 -16.88 -7.66
CA GLU A 73 19.77 -15.71 -6.76
C GLU A 73 19.55 -16.12 -5.32
N ALA A 74 20.38 -15.57 -4.43
CA ALA A 74 20.22 -15.75 -2.99
C ALA A 74 18.89 -15.14 -2.52
N CYS A 75 18.14 -15.89 -1.72
CA CYS A 75 16.87 -15.46 -1.16
C CYS A 75 16.77 -15.77 0.33
N GLY A 76 15.82 -15.15 0.99
CA GLY A 76 15.51 -15.37 2.39
C GLY A 76 14.11 -14.82 2.70
N CYS A 77 13.56 -15.25 3.83
CA CYS A 77 12.24 -14.84 4.26
C CYS A 77 12.19 -14.65 5.78
N PHE A 78 11.17 -13.97 6.24
CA PHE A 78 10.89 -13.84 7.66
C PHE A 78 10.17 -15.09 8.18
N LYS A 79 10.54 -15.55 9.36
CA LYS A 79 10.14 -16.87 9.92
C LYS A 79 8.64 -17.04 10.08
N SER A 80 7.97 -16.00 10.51
CA SER A 80 6.52 -15.99 10.67
C SER A 80 5.79 -16.41 9.39
N ASN A 81 6.45 -16.31 8.24
CA ASN A 81 5.88 -16.51 6.91
C ASN A 81 6.79 -17.32 5.98
N SER A 82 7.48 -18.31 6.53
CA SER A 82 8.42 -19.16 5.78
C SER A 82 7.75 -20.08 4.74
N THR A 83 6.46 -20.32 4.88
CA THR A 83 5.65 -21.03 3.89
C THR A 83 4.90 -20.03 3.06
N MET A 84 5.51 -19.53 1.97
CA MET A 84 4.84 -18.63 1.05
C MET A 84 3.51 -19.23 0.63
N GLN A 85 2.45 -18.62 1.05
CA GLN A 85 1.09 -18.99 0.70
C GLN A 85 0.46 -17.83 -0.06
N ASN A 86 -0.54 -18.15 -0.83
CA ASN A 86 -1.30 -17.19 -1.59
C ASN A 86 -2.36 -16.52 -0.67
N ASN A 87 -1.91 -15.99 0.42
CA ASN A 87 -2.73 -15.32 1.41
C ASN A 87 -1.92 -14.23 2.12
N GLU A 88 -2.59 -13.43 2.88
CA GLU A 88 -2.05 -12.34 3.67
C GLU A 88 -0.90 -12.77 4.59
N ASP A 89 -1.04 -13.92 5.25
CA ASP A 89 -0.04 -14.43 6.20
C ASP A 89 1.28 -14.84 5.51
N GLY A 90 1.25 -15.15 4.22
CA GLY A 90 2.43 -15.64 3.49
C GLY A 90 3.30 -14.54 2.91
N VAL A 91 2.69 -13.64 2.15
CA VAL A 91 3.42 -12.69 1.28
C VAL A 91 3.55 -11.32 1.91
N ARG A 92 2.47 -10.81 2.49
CA ARG A 92 2.38 -9.43 2.96
C ARG A 92 3.55 -9.05 3.84
N SER A 93 3.78 -9.81 4.91
CA SER A 93 4.89 -9.53 5.83
C SER A 93 6.25 -9.56 5.17
N ASN A 94 6.48 -10.45 4.19
CA ASN A 94 7.75 -10.48 3.47
C ASN A 94 7.94 -9.27 2.56
N ALA A 95 6.90 -8.82 1.88
CA ALA A 95 6.93 -7.64 1.03
C ALA A 95 7.11 -6.36 1.87
N ASP A 96 6.32 -6.19 2.94
CA ASP A 96 6.37 -5.02 3.81
C ASP A 96 7.70 -4.91 4.54
N LEU A 97 8.22 -6.01 5.11
CA LEU A 97 9.50 -5.98 5.81
C LEU A 97 10.69 -5.78 4.85
N SER A 98 10.59 -6.28 3.61
CA SER A 98 11.54 -5.95 2.55
C SER A 98 11.56 -4.45 2.25
N MET A 99 10.38 -3.83 2.13
CA MET A 99 10.23 -2.40 1.92
C MET A 99 10.84 -1.59 3.07
N ILE A 100 10.52 -1.96 4.32
CA ILE A 100 11.06 -1.30 5.52
C ILE A 100 12.59 -1.40 5.57
N CYS A 101 13.17 -2.57 5.35
CA CYS A 101 14.62 -2.75 5.30
C CYS A 101 15.26 -1.91 4.19
N ALA A 102 14.68 -1.90 3.00
CA ALA A 102 15.18 -1.14 1.86
C ALA A 102 15.11 0.37 2.11
N PHE A 103 14.01 0.85 2.70
CA PHE A 103 13.85 2.25 3.09
C PHE A 103 14.89 2.66 4.14
N LEU A 104 15.05 1.87 5.20
CA LEU A 104 16.02 2.12 6.24
C LEU A 104 17.48 2.14 5.68
N ALA A 105 17.81 1.19 4.80
CA ALA A 105 19.10 1.14 4.15
C ALA A 105 19.38 2.39 3.29
N LYS A 106 18.35 2.91 2.62
CA LYS A 106 18.48 4.08 1.74
C LYS A 106 18.56 5.39 2.50
N TYR A 107 17.73 5.58 3.51
CA TYR A 107 17.55 6.87 4.17
C TYR A 107 18.07 6.95 5.61
N GLY A 108 18.35 5.80 6.24
CA GLY A 108 18.78 5.75 7.64
C GLY A 108 20.29 5.84 7.84
N LYS A 109 21.13 5.48 6.84
CA LYS A 109 22.59 5.56 6.93
C LYS A 109 23.00 6.98 7.32
N ASP A 110 23.89 7.08 8.29
CA ASP A 110 24.42 8.35 8.83
C ASP A 110 23.38 9.26 9.55
N LYS A 111 22.14 8.82 9.67
CA LYS A 111 21.08 9.57 10.36
C LYS A 111 20.63 8.92 11.66
N VAL A 112 20.72 7.61 11.78
CA VAL A 112 20.28 6.85 12.95
C VAL A 112 21.33 5.85 13.40
N THR A 113 21.21 5.43 14.67
CA THR A 113 22.07 4.40 15.25
C THR A 113 21.35 3.05 15.25
N LEU A 114 21.96 2.06 14.62
CA LEU A 114 21.46 0.70 14.68
C LEU A 114 21.75 0.06 16.07
N PRO A 115 20.91 -0.87 16.52
CA PRO A 115 21.22 -1.72 17.67
C PRO A 115 22.56 -2.44 17.50
N ALA A 116 23.30 -2.66 18.60
CA ALA A 116 24.67 -3.18 18.60
C ALA A 116 24.87 -4.53 17.88
N ASN A 117 23.79 -5.32 17.77
CA ASN A 117 23.82 -6.65 17.12
C ASN A 117 23.42 -6.60 15.64
N VAL A 118 23.17 -5.43 15.06
CA VAL A 118 22.73 -5.26 13.67
C VAL A 118 23.71 -4.34 12.93
N THR A 119 24.05 -4.71 11.72
CA THR A 119 24.89 -3.91 10.82
C THR A 119 24.06 -3.41 9.61
N TRP A 120 24.57 -2.40 8.92
CA TRP A 120 23.94 -1.93 7.67
C TRP A 120 23.96 -3.02 6.59
N ASP A 121 24.99 -3.88 6.59
CA ASP A 121 25.05 -5.02 5.67
C ASP A 121 23.94 -6.03 5.97
N ASP A 122 23.58 -6.26 7.24
CA ASP A 122 22.43 -7.08 7.60
C ASP A 122 21.13 -6.51 7.04
N ILE A 123 20.92 -5.19 7.17
CA ILE A 123 19.70 -4.51 6.67
C ILE A 123 19.62 -4.61 5.15
N GLU A 124 20.71 -4.34 4.45
CA GLU A 124 20.77 -4.42 2.99
C GLU A 124 20.58 -5.86 2.49
N ASP A 125 21.16 -6.83 3.17
CA ASP A 125 21.03 -8.24 2.85
C ASP A 125 19.59 -8.73 3.04
N MET A 126 18.96 -8.39 4.16
CA MET A 126 17.55 -8.70 4.39
C MET A 126 16.63 -8.05 3.33
N ALA A 127 16.86 -6.77 3.01
CA ALA A 127 16.07 -6.07 1.99
C ALA A 127 16.15 -6.77 0.63
N MET A 128 17.35 -7.09 0.19
CA MET A 128 17.56 -7.74 -1.12
C MET A 128 17.00 -9.16 -1.16
N LYS A 129 17.31 -9.98 -0.17
CA LYS A 129 16.92 -11.39 -0.17
C LYS A 129 15.41 -11.59 -0.01
N SER A 130 14.74 -10.75 0.77
CA SER A 130 13.27 -10.80 0.88
C SER A 130 12.58 -10.26 -0.38
N LEU A 131 13.15 -9.26 -1.06
CA LEU A 131 12.67 -8.85 -2.37
C LEU A 131 12.80 -9.98 -3.40
N VAL A 132 13.96 -10.64 -3.45
CA VAL A 132 14.18 -11.81 -4.32
C VAL A 132 13.16 -12.90 -4.02
N PHE A 133 12.90 -13.18 -2.74
CA PHE A 133 11.89 -14.15 -2.34
C PHE A 133 10.50 -13.76 -2.81
N ALA A 134 10.09 -12.51 -2.61
CA ALA A 134 8.76 -12.02 -2.98
C ALA A 134 8.52 -12.12 -4.50
N TYR A 135 9.40 -11.58 -5.34
CA TYR A 135 9.18 -11.66 -6.79
C TYR A 135 9.35 -13.07 -7.35
N SER A 136 10.23 -13.90 -6.76
CA SER A 136 10.44 -15.28 -7.21
C SER A 136 9.22 -16.16 -7.01
N THR A 137 8.46 -15.92 -5.93
CA THR A 137 7.27 -16.69 -5.58
C THR A 137 5.99 -16.13 -6.19
N HIS A 138 6.06 -15.03 -6.93
CA HIS A 138 4.90 -14.53 -7.66
C HIS A 138 4.56 -15.44 -8.86
N LYS A 139 3.28 -15.65 -9.12
CA LYS A 139 2.75 -16.51 -10.20
C LYS A 139 3.26 -16.13 -11.59
N ALA A 140 3.56 -14.86 -11.85
CA ALA A 140 4.13 -14.41 -13.12
C ALA A 140 5.55 -14.90 -13.35
N ASN A 141 6.34 -15.07 -12.30
CA ASN A 141 7.76 -15.45 -12.38
C ASN A 141 7.99 -16.95 -12.11
N LYS A 142 7.33 -17.50 -11.10
CA LYS A 142 7.43 -18.93 -10.71
C LYS A 142 8.86 -19.44 -10.61
N LEU A 143 9.75 -18.61 -10.08
CA LEU A 143 11.12 -19.03 -9.81
C LEU A 143 11.10 -19.87 -8.55
N LYS A 144 11.40 -21.17 -8.70
CA LYS A 144 11.39 -22.10 -7.56
C LYS A 144 12.30 -21.60 -6.44
N VAL A 145 11.76 -21.49 -5.25
CA VAL A 145 12.51 -21.19 -4.03
C VAL A 145 12.47 -22.37 -3.06
N CYS A 146 13.38 -22.38 -2.11
CA CYS A 146 13.60 -23.48 -1.17
C CYS A 146 12.40 -23.83 -0.26
N SER A 147 11.42 -22.96 -0.10
CA SER A 147 10.28 -23.16 0.79
C SER A 147 9.08 -23.87 0.16
N GLY A 148 9.17 -24.35 -1.08
CA GLY A 148 8.11 -25.10 -1.72
C GLY A 148 7.66 -24.55 -3.07
N ASN A 149 6.48 -24.99 -3.51
CA ASN A 149 5.91 -24.64 -4.82
C ASN A 149 4.66 -23.76 -4.71
N ASN A 150 4.47 -23.09 -3.59
CA ASN A 150 3.35 -22.18 -3.43
C ASN A 150 3.69 -20.84 -4.08
N TYR A 151 2.79 -20.35 -4.91
CA TYR A 151 2.93 -19.09 -5.61
C TYR A 151 1.77 -18.17 -5.26
N TRP A 152 2.05 -16.88 -5.16
CA TRP A 152 1.08 -15.85 -4.83
C TRP A 152 0.78 -14.95 -6.03
N GLY A 153 -0.24 -14.11 -5.86
CA GLY A 153 -0.55 -13.02 -6.76
C GLY A 153 -1.64 -13.34 -7.77
N SER A 154 -2.01 -12.31 -8.50
CA SER A 154 -3.03 -12.34 -9.55
C SER A 154 -2.36 -12.33 -10.92
N THR A 155 -2.90 -13.08 -11.88
CA THR A 155 -2.45 -13.09 -13.28
C THR A 155 -3.59 -12.84 -14.24
N SER A 156 -4.82 -13.04 -13.82
CA SER A 156 -6.03 -12.84 -14.61
C SER A 156 -7.26 -12.82 -13.71
N THR A 157 -8.42 -12.50 -14.29
CA THR A 157 -9.71 -12.53 -13.57
C THR A 157 -10.14 -13.92 -13.09
N SER A 158 -9.57 -14.99 -13.63
CA SER A 158 -9.81 -16.37 -13.23
C SER A 158 -8.76 -16.96 -12.28
N ASP A 159 -7.63 -16.27 -12.11
CA ASP A 159 -6.53 -16.67 -11.22
C ASP A 159 -6.05 -15.42 -10.47
N HIS A 160 -6.72 -15.12 -9.39
CA HIS A 160 -6.50 -13.90 -8.61
C HIS A 160 -6.54 -14.14 -7.10
N VAL A 161 -5.93 -13.20 -6.39
CA VAL A 161 -6.02 -13.02 -4.95
C VAL A 161 -6.39 -11.56 -4.69
N TRP A 162 -7.46 -11.35 -3.96
CA TRP A 162 -8.09 -10.04 -3.83
C TRP A 162 -7.21 -8.95 -3.17
N GLU A 163 -6.26 -9.31 -2.35
CA GLU A 163 -5.33 -8.37 -1.68
C GLU A 163 -3.94 -8.30 -2.32
N SER A 164 -3.67 -9.05 -3.38
CA SER A 164 -2.30 -9.14 -3.91
C SER A 164 -1.76 -7.82 -4.48
N SER A 165 -2.62 -6.88 -4.84
CA SER A 165 -2.25 -5.52 -5.23
C SER A 165 -1.49 -4.77 -4.14
N LEU A 166 -1.93 -4.85 -2.87
CA LEU A 166 -1.23 -4.29 -1.71
C LEU A 166 0.19 -4.86 -1.57
N TRP A 167 0.31 -6.18 -1.69
CA TRP A 167 1.61 -6.83 -1.54
C TRP A 167 2.55 -6.48 -2.69
N ALA A 168 2.00 -6.36 -3.89
CA ALA A 168 2.75 -5.91 -5.07
C ALA A 168 3.21 -4.46 -4.94
N MET A 169 2.42 -3.60 -4.30
CA MET A 169 2.81 -2.22 -3.98
C MET A 169 4.04 -2.19 -3.07
N SER A 170 4.03 -2.95 -1.97
CA SER A 170 5.18 -3.07 -1.06
C SER A 170 6.43 -3.60 -1.78
N VAL A 171 6.28 -4.56 -2.71
CA VAL A 171 7.37 -5.04 -3.57
C VAL A 171 7.90 -3.92 -4.46
N ALA A 172 7.02 -3.10 -5.03
CA ALA A 172 7.42 -1.97 -5.88
C ALA A 172 8.23 -0.93 -5.11
N TYR A 173 7.79 -0.55 -3.90
CA TYR A 173 8.54 0.36 -3.03
C TYR A 173 9.89 -0.24 -2.61
N SER A 174 9.93 -1.52 -2.22
CA SER A 174 11.18 -2.19 -1.90
C SER A 174 12.15 -2.16 -3.09
N ALA A 175 11.68 -2.45 -4.29
CA ALA A 175 12.48 -2.38 -5.50
C ALA A 175 12.96 -0.95 -5.79
N PHE A 176 12.09 0.05 -5.66
CA PHE A 176 12.45 1.46 -5.84
C PHE A 176 13.57 1.91 -4.90
N PHE A 177 13.47 1.59 -3.62
CA PHE A 177 14.49 2.01 -2.64
C PHE A 177 15.87 1.41 -2.90
N GLN A 178 15.95 0.29 -3.58
CA GLN A 178 17.21 -0.37 -3.93
C GLN A 178 17.44 -0.50 -5.45
N TRP A 179 16.77 0.33 -6.27
CA TRP A 179 16.74 0.23 -7.72
C TRP A 179 18.10 0.19 -8.38
N ASP A 180 19.06 0.99 -7.88
CA ASP A 180 20.41 1.07 -8.41
C ASP A 180 21.25 -0.20 -8.12
N LYS A 181 20.80 -1.02 -7.16
CA LYS A 181 21.44 -2.28 -6.80
C LYS A 181 20.87 -3.47 -7.59
N LEU A 182 19.71 -3.29 -8.23
CA LEU A 182 19.04 -4.35 -8.98
C LEU A 182 19.66 -4.53 -10.37
N SER A 183 19.94 -5.78 -10.74
CA SER A 183 20.26 -6.15 -12.11
C SER A 183 19.05 -5.94 -13.05
N ASP A 184 19.29 -5.86 -14.35
CA ASP A 184 18.22 -5.75 -15.34
C ASP A 184 17.26 -6.96 -15.30
N ALA A 185 17.78 -8.15 -14.99
CA ALA A 185 16.95 -9.34 -14.80
C ALA A 185 15.99 -9.18 -13.61
N GLN A 186 16.50 -8.71 -12.46
CA GLN A 186 15.68 -8.47 -11.27
C GLN A 186 14.62 -7.39 -11.51
N LYS A 187 14.98 -6.28 -12.16
CA LYS A 187 14.02 -5.27 -12.63
C LYS A 187 12.97 -5.88 -13.56
N GLY A 188 13.37 -6.81 -14.42
CA GLY A 188 12.47 -7.57 -15.27
C GLY A 188 11.48 -8.43 -14.50
N TYR A 189 11.90 -9.09 -13.42
CA TYR A 189 11.01 -9.87 -12.56
C TYR A 189 10.03 -9.00 -11.79
N VAL A 190 10.47 -7.85 -11.26
CA VAL A 190 9.58 -6.86 -10.64
C VAL A 190 8.55 -6.35 -11.67
N LYS A 191 9.00 -6.02 -12.88
CA LYS A 191 8.11 -5.59 -13.96
C LYS A 191 7.07 -6.66 -14.33
N SER A 192 7.49 -7.90 -14.42
CA SER A 192 6.60 -9.03 -14.74
C SER A 192 5.51 -9.22 -13.68
N LEU A 193 5.89 -9.10 -12.41
CA LEU A 193 4.97 -9.13 -11.27
C LEU A 193 3.93 -8.00 -11.37
N LEU A 194 4.36 -6.76 -11.47
CA LEU A 194 3.47 -5.60 -11.51
C LEU A 194 2.55 -5.64 -12.74
N LYS A 195 3.06 -6.04 -13.91
CA LYS A 195 2.21 -6.21 -15.10
C LYS A 195 1.14 -7.28 -14.91
N ALA A 196 1.43 -8.35 -14.20
CA ALA A 196 0.46 -9.43 -13.96
C ALA A 196 -0.67 -8.95 -13.03
N GLU A 197 -0.33 -8.27 -11.95
CA GLU A 197 -1.31 -7.66 -11.04
C GLU A 197 -2.15 -6.59 -11.76
N CYS A 198 -1.50 -5.66 -12.47
CA CYS A 198 -2.21 -4.67 -13.28
C CYS A 198 -3.12 -5.30 -14.35
N ASN A 199 -2.74 -6.42 -14.94
CA ASN A 199 -3.59 -7.12 -15.91
C ASN A 199 -4.87 -7.65 -15.28
N TYR A 200 -4.83 -8.09 -14.02
CA TYR A 200 -6.04 -8.43 -13.28
C TYR A 200 -6.93 -7.20 -13.13
N GLU A 201 -6.35 -6.06 -12.70
CA GLU A 201 -7.08 -4.82 -12.48
C GLU A 201 -7.67 -4.20 -13.76
N LEU A 202 -7.00 -4.37 -14.88
CA LEU A 202 -7.51 -3.88 -16.18
C LEU A 202 -8.81 -4.56 -16.61
N TYR A 203 -9.04 -5.80 -16.21
CA TYR A 203 -10.13 -6.62 -16.75
C TYR A 203 -11.22 -6.98 -15.75
N ARG A 204 -11.01 -6.74 -14.45
CA ARG A 204 -12.08 -6.90 -13.46
C ARG A 204 -13.06 -5.72 -13.49
N SER A 205 -14.28 -5.94 -13.04
CA SER A 205 -15.21 -4.82 -12.78
C SER A 205 -14.77 -4.02 -11.56
N ILE A 206 -15.03 -2.72 -11.56
CA ILE A 206 -14.88 -1.89 -10.36
C ILE A 206 -15.92 -2.36 -9.33
N PRO A 207 -15.51 -2.77 -8.13
CA PRO A 207 -16.45 -3.19 -7.09
C PRO A 207 -17.16 -1.98 -6.48
N THR A 208 -18.50 -2.07 -6.39
CA THR A 208 -19.34 -0.99 -5.88
C THR A 208 -20.62 -1.51 -5.24
N GLY A 209 -21.23 -0.74 -4.36
CA GLY A 209 -22.62 -0.91 -3.95
C GLY A 209 -22.93 -2.07 -3.01
N TYR A 210 -21.96 -2.63 -2.35
CA TYR A 210 -22.16 -3.75 -1.44
C TYR A 210 -22.68 -3.28 -0.07
N ALA A 211 -23.91 -3.66 0.25
CA ALA A 211 -24.48 -3.37 1.58
C ALA A 211 -23.73 -4.12 2.67
N GLY A 212 -23.36 -3.41 3.72
CA GLY A 212 -22.58 -3.96 4.84
C GLY A 212 -21.09 -4.16 4.58
N ASP A 213 -20.65 -4.00 3.33
CA ASP A 213 -19.28 -4.15 2.86
C ASP A 213 -19.10 -3.30 1.61
N THR A 214 -19.02 -1.99 1.79
CA THR A 214 -18.73 -1.07 0.70
C THR A 214 -17.28 -1.23 0.28
N LYS A 215 -17.00 -1.18 -1.01
CA LYS A 215 -15.68 -1.48 -1.56
C LYS A 215 -14.83 -0.22 -1.75
N ALA A 216 -15.00 0.74 -0.88
CA ALA A 216 -14.25 2.00 -0.90
C ALA A 216 -12.75 1.75 -0.74
N GLU A 217 -12.37 1.08 0.33
CA GLU A 217 -10.98 0.75 0.65
C GLU A 217 -10.37 -0.18 -0.42
N GLU A 218 -11.13 -1.18 -0.89
CA GLU A 218 -10.66 -2.11 -1.92
C GLU A 218 -10.31 -1.36 -3.21
N ASN A 219 -11.13 -0.40 -3.64
CA ASN A 219 -10.79 0.45 -4.78
C ASN A 219 -9.52 1.29 -4.53
N GLY A 220 -9.27 1.68 -3.28
CA GLY A 220 -8.05 2.41 -2.90
C GLY A 220 -6.81 1.58 -3.16
N TRP A 221 -6.72 0.40 -2.57
CA TRP A 221 -5.52 -0.44 -2.73
C TRP A 221 -5.35 -1.05 -4.12
N GLU A 222 -6.43 -1.22 -4.90
CA GLU A 222 -6.32 -1.62 -6.30
C GLU A 222 -5.74 -0.49 -7.18
N ALA A 223 -5.93 0.77 -6.76
CA ALA A 223 -5.28 1.91 -7.40
C ALA A 223 -3.75 1.88 -7.21
N ASP A 224 -3.25 1.36 -6.09
CA ASP A 224 -1.85 1.41 -5.69
C ASP A 224 -0.92 0.69 -6.68
N VAL A 225 -1.25 -0.54 -7.04
CA VAL A 225 -0.41 -1.31 -7.96
C VAL A 225 -0.34 -0.68 -9.35
N LEU A 226 -1.44 -0.05 -9.79
CA LEU A 226 -1.47 0.69 -11.06
C LEU A 226 -0.58 1.92 -11.00
N ALA A 227 -0.62 2.65 -9.88
CA ALA A 227 0.26 3.80 -9.63
C ALA A 227 1.74 3.38 -9.56
N ALA A 228 2.04 2.29 -8.87
CA ALA A 228 3.40 1.75 -8.79
C ALA A 228 3.95 1.33 -10.15
N ALA A 229 3.14 0.65 -10.95
CA ALA A 229 3.53 0.25 -12.31
C ALA A 229 3.78 1.47 -13.21
N LEU A 230 2.91 2.48 -13.15
CA LEU A 230 3.08 3.75 -13.87
C LEU A 230 4.34 4.49 -13.44
N GLY A 231 4.62 4.53 -12.14
CA GLY A 231 5.79 5.21 -11.61
C GLY A 231 7.10 4.54 -12.02
N LEU A 232 7.19 3.22 -11.93
CA LEU A 232 8.40 2.46 -12.27
C LEU A 232 8.60 2.27 -13.78
N PHE A 233 7.51 2.12 -14.54
CA PHE A 233 7.55 1.77 -15.96
C PHE A 233 6.65 2.67 -16.81
N PRO A 234 6.84 4.01 -16.79
CA PRO A 234 5.95 4.96 -17.47
C PRO A 234 5.93 4.80 -18.99
N ASN A 235 6.95 4.16 -19.56
CA ASN A 235 7.07 3.92 -21.00
C ASN A 235 6.58 2.52 -21.42
N ASP A 236 5.91 1.76 -20.55
CA ASP A 236 5.31 0.48 -20.94
C ASP A 236 4.13 0.71 -21.89
N GLU A 237 3.92 -0.20 -22.82
CA GLU A 237 2.82 -0.14 -23.79
C GLU A 237 1.43 -0.10 -23.15
N LEU A 238 1.29 -0.62 -21.92
CA LEU A 238 0.06 -0.63 -21.14
C LEU A 238 -0.09 0.60 -20.21
N ALA A 239 0.92 1.43 -20.06
CA ALA A 239 0.89 2.58 -19.18
C ALA A 239 -0.34 3.50 -19.38
N PRO A 240 -0.78 3.81 -20.62
CA PRO A 240 -2.01 4.59 -20.80
C PRO A 240 -3.26 3.88 -20.24
N LYS A 241 -3.34 2.56 -20.35
CA LYS A 241 -4.46 1.78 -19.81
C LYS A 241 -4.42 1.71 -18.28
N TRP A 242 -3.22 1.59 -17.70
CA TRP A 242 -3.05 1.64 -16.25
C TRP A 242 -3.49 2.99 -15.69
N PHE A 243 -3.15 4.09 -16.37
CA PHE A 243 -3.57 5.43 -15.96
C PHE A 243 -5.09 5.61 -16.02
N GLU A 244 -5.74 5.17 -17.09
CA GLU A 244 -7.20 5.20 -17.18
C GLU A 244 -7.85 4.40 -16.06
N ARG A 245 -7.32 3.22 -15.78
CA ARG A 245 -7.86 2.35 -14.76
C ARG A 245 -7.63 2.86 -13.35
N LEU A 246 -6.45 3.44 -13.09
CA LEU A 246 -6.15 4.14 -11.84
C LEU A 246 -7.18 5.23 -11.53
N ARG A 247 -7.54 6.04 -12.52
CA ARG A 247 -8.57 7.09 -12.36
C ARG A 247 -9.95 6.50 -12.03
N GLU A 248 -10.32 5.40 -12.66
CA GLU A 248 -11.57 4.71 -12.34
C GLU A 248 -11.60 4.22 -10.89
N PHE A 249 -10.56 3.54 -10.44
CA PHE A 249 -10.47 3.08 -9.06
C PHE A 249 -10.46 4.26 -8.07
N ALA A 250 -9.65 5.28 -8.31
CA ALA A 250 -9.55 6.44 -7.43
C ALA A 250 -10.90 7.18 -7.27
N ILE A 251 -11.64 7.38 -8.36
CA ILE A 251 -12.98 8.00 -8.30
C ILE A 251 -13.97 7.11 -7.54
N ASN A 252 -13.91 5.79 -7.76
CA ASN A 252 -14.86 4.88 -7.12
C ASN A 252 -14.49 4.53 -5.68
N SER A 253 -13.30 4.86 -5.19
CA SER A 253 -12.92 4.71 -3.79
C SER A 253 -13.81 5.55 -2.85
N TYR A 254 -14.21 6.76 -3.28
CA TYR A 254 -15.07 7.65 -2.52
C TYR A 254 -16.39 7.97 -3.24
N SER A 255 -16.83 7.12 -4.15
CA SER A 255 -18.01 7.39 -4.96
C SER A 255 -19.29 7.49 -4.11
N HIS A 256 -19.94 8.64 -4.23
CA HIS A 256 -21.21 8.96 -3.58
C HIS A 256 -22.36 8.86 -4.61
N PRO A 257 -23.61 8.57 -4.22
CA PRO A 257 -24.73 8.49 -5.16
C PRO A 257 -24.90 9.70 -6.07
N SER A 258 -24.58 10.90 -5.58
CA SER A 258 -24.65 12.15 -6.39
C SER A 258 -23.65 12.20 -7.54
N ASP A 259 -22.56 11.40 -7.48
CA ASP A 259 -21.51 11.40 -8.51
C ASP A 259 -21.99 10.85 -9.84
N ALA A 260 -23.09 10.11 -9.85
CA ALA A 260 -23.75 9.66 -11.07
C ALA A 260 -24.14 10.82 -12.03
N ASN A 261 -24.28 12.03 -11.50
CA ASN A 261 -24.64 13.22 -12.26
C ASN A 261 -23.60 14.35 -12.13
N ASN A 262 -22.42 14.05 -11.61
CA ASN A 262 -21.37 15.05 -11.35
C ASN A 262 -20.61 15.33 -12.65
N THR A 263 -20.83 16.53 -13.22
CA THR A 263 -20.21 16.98 -14.47
C THR A 263 -18.87 17.67 -14.29
N THR A 264 -18.27 17.63 -13.09
CA THR A 264 -16.93 18.15 -12.86
C THR A 264 -15.91 17.39 -13.70
N VAL A 265 -15.18 18.10 -14.53
CA VAL A 265 -14.10 17.54 -15.35
C VAL A 265 -12.91 17.24 -14.45
N ILE A 266 -12.38 16.00 -14.54
CA ILE A 266 -11.28 15.53 -13.69
C ILE A 266 -9.95 16.02 -14.24
N ASP A 267 -9.65 15.69 -15.50
CA ASP A 267 -8.37 15.99 -16.15
C ASP A 267 -8.60 16.75 -17.47
N PRO A 268 -8.84 18.07 -17.41
CA PRO A 268 -9.13 18.87 -18.63
C PRO A 268 -7.97 18.89 -19.64
N TRP A 269 -6.76 18.55 -19.19
CA TRP A 269 -5.57 18.47 -20.02
C TRP A 269 -5.38 17.08 -20.68
N TYR A 270 -6.18 16.09 -20.32
CA TYR A 270 -6.05 14.72 -20.81
C TYR A 270 -7.20 14.31 -21.74
N ASP A 271 -8.41 14.13 -21.21
CA ASP A 271 -9.54 13.61 -21.98
C ASP A 271 -10.89 14.29 -21.71
N ASN A 272 -10.94 15.27 -20.81
CA ASN A 272 -12.14 15.99 -20.37
C ASN A 272 -13.25 15.09 -19.78
N LYS A 273 -12.93 13.86 -19.33
CA LYS A 273 -13.92 13.02 -18.65
C LYS A 273 -14.38 13.67 -17.34
N THR A 274 -15.65 13.52 -17.06
CA THR A 274 -16.27 13.99 -15.82
C THR A 274 -16.23 12.88 -14.76
N VAL A 275 -16.53 13.25 -13.53
CA VAL A 275 -16.74 12.27 -12.44
C VAL A 275 -17.82 11.27 -12.85
N ALA A 276 -18.94 11.73 -13.43
CA ALA A 276 -20.02 10.86 -13.92
C ALA A 276 -19.55 9.86 -14.99
N ASP A 277 -18.62 10.23 -15.85
CA ASP A 277 -18.08 9.32 -16.87
C ASP A 277 -17.28 8.17 -16.29
N LEU A 278 -16.63 8.37 -15.13
CA LEU A 278 -15.84 7.36 -14.42
C LEU A 278 -16.61 6.65 -13.30
N TYR A 279 -17.75 7.17 -12.87
CA TYR A 279 -18.60 6.59 -11.85
C TYR A 279 -19.13 5.22 -12.28
N ARG A 280 -19.01 4.21 -11.41
CA ARG A 280 -19.48 2.83 -11.67
C ARG A 280 -20.54 2.36 -10.68
N GLY A 281 -20.76 3.12 -9.63
CA GLY A 281 -21.70 2.85 -8.56
C GLY A 281 -21.21 3.47 -7.26
N GLN A 282 -22.05 3.48 -6.24
CA GLN A 282 -21.69 4.07 -4.95
C GLN A 282 -20.83 3.12 -4.11
N ASN A 283 -19.91 3.71 -3.35
CA ASN A 283 -19.16 3.07 -2.27
C ASN A 283 -19.31 3.83 -0.94
N LEU A 284 -19.97 4.99 -0.98
CA LEU A 284 -20.42 5.70 0.21
C LEU A 284 -21.95 5.70 0.27
N TYR A 285 -22.49 5.76 1.48
CA TYR A 285 -23.91 6.01 1.71
C TYR A 285 -24.24 7.51 1.56
N ASP A 286 -25.54 7.86 1.56
CA ASP A 286 -26.01 9.24 1.41
C ASP A 286 -25.46 10.19 2.48
N ASP A 287 -25.08 9.69 3.64
CA ASP A 287 -24.47 10.40 4.76
C ASP A 287 -22.93 10.41 4.72
N TYR A 288 -22.34 10.01 3.60
CA TYR A 288 -20.89 9.87 3.40
C TYR A 288 -20.21 8.82 4.28
N SER A 289 -20.95 7.99 5.00
CA SER A 289 -20.38 6.85 5.71
C SER A 289 -20.09 5.69 4.77
N LEU A 290 -19.22 4.80 5.23
CA LEU A 290 -19.02 3.49 4.60
C LEU A 290 -19.21 2.38 5.65
N GLN A 291 -19.47 1.17 5.17
CA GLN A 291 -19.57 -0.02 6.01
C GLN A 291 -18.58 -1.08 5.53
N ASN A 292 -17.99 -1.76 6.52
CA ASN A 292 -17.26 -2.99 6.31
C ASN A 292 -17.59 -3.92 7.49
N HIS A 293 -17.62 -5.23 7.26
CA HIS A 293 -18.05 -6.21 8.25
C HIS A 293 -19.46 -5.95 8.85
N ASN A 294 -20.37 -5.36 8.08
CA ASN A 294 -21.71 -4.93 8.47
C ASN A 294 -21.75 -3.85 9.57
N LEU A 295 -20.69 -3.07 9.70
CA LEU A 295 -20.58 -1.97 10.67
C LEU A 295 -20.10 -0.70 9.97
N PHE A 296 -20.51 0.47 10.49
CA PHE A 296 -19.82 1.71 10.20
C PHE A 296 -18.36 1.56 10.68
N HIS A 297 -17.42 1.75 9.76
CA HIS A 297 -16.03 1.39 10.03
C HIS A 297 -15.10 2.59 9.78
N THR A 298 -14.82 3.33 10.84
CA THR A 298 -13.97 4.54 10.77
C THR A 298 -12.56 4.26 10.25
N SER A 299 -11.98 3.11 10.58
CA SER A 299 -10.64 2.74 10.09
C SER A 299 -10.63 2.61 8.56
N TYR A 300 -11.65 1.98 7.98
CA TYR A 300 -11.72 1.82 6.52
C TYR A 300 -11.94 3.14 5.79
N GLN A 301 -12.59 4.13 6.40
CA GLN A 301 -12.61 5.48 5.83
C GLN A 301 -11.21 6.11 5.75
N ASN A 302 -10.37 5.88 6.78
CA ASN A 302 -9.00 6.36 6.79
C ASN A 302 -8.09 5.54 5.85
N VAL A 303 -8.31 4.23 5.74
CA VAL A 303 -7.57 3.35 4.83
C VAL A 303 -7.67 3.84 3.39
N VAL A 304 -8.85 4.23 2.91
CA VAL A 304 -9.00 4.80 1.56
C VAL A 304 -8.07 5.99 1.32
N MET A 305 -7.97 6.90 2.31
CA MET A 305 -7.07 8.07 2.22
C MET A 305 -5.60 7.65 2.23
N GLN A 306 -5.26 6.65 3.04
CA GLN A 306 -3.92 6.10 3.10
C GLN A 306 -3.53 5.53 1.74
N GLU A 307 -4.31 4.61 1.20
CA GLU A 307 -4.02 3.91 -0.06
C GLU A 307 -3.91 4.89 -1.24
N LEU A 308 -4.88 5.79 -1.42
CA LEU A 308 -4.78 6.81 -2.47
C LEU A 308 -3.60 7.77 -2.25
N GLY A 309 -3.23 8.03 -1.01
CA GLY A 309 -2.02 8.78 -0.64
C GLY A 309 -0.75 8.04 -1.04
N GLU A 310 -0.69 6.74 -0.80
CA GLU A 310 0.42 5.87 -1.20
C GLU A 310 0.53 5.76 -2.72
N ALA A 311 -0.58 5.64 -3.44
CA ALA A 311 -0.62 5.69 -4.90
C ALA A 311 -0.04 7.01 -5.45
N ALA A 312 -0.48 8.14 -4.91
CA ALA A 312 0.01 9.46 -5.32
C ALA A 312 1.51 9.62 -5.01
N LEU A 313 1.94 9.13 -3.85
CA LEU A 313 3.34 9.16 -3.43
C LEU A 313 4.21 8.30 -4.36
N ALA A 314 3.76 7.09 -4.71
CA ALA A 314 4.46 6.20 -5.65
C ALA A 314 4.65 6.88 -7.01
N LEU A 315 3.61 7.46 -7.59
CA LEU A 315 3.70 8.21 -8.84
C LEU A 315 4.75 9.32 -8.75
N LYS A 316 4.70 10.13 -7.69
CA LYS A 316 5.62 11.24 -7.52
C LYS A 316 7.06 10.79 -7.29
N MET A 317 7.27 9.88 -6.35
CA MET A 317 8.62 9.44 -5.95
C MET A 317 9.30 8.64 -7.05
N PHE A 318 8.62 7.70 -7.67
CA PHE A 318 9.23 6.81 -8.65
C PHE A 318 9.57 7.57 -9.93
N GLN A 319 8.68 8.44 -10.41
CA GLN A 319 8.96 9.26 -11.59
C GLN A 319 10.12 10.22 -11.35
N THR A 320 10.11 10.97 -10.25
CA THR A 320 11.18 11.95 -9.97
C THR A 320 12.49 11.30 -9.57
N GLY A 321 12.46 10.13 -8.95
CA GLY A 321 13.65 9.42 -8.50
C GLY A 321 14.37 8.62 -9.59
N LEU A 322 13.65 8.20 -10.64
CA LEU A 322 14.21 7.33 -11.70
C LEU A 322 14.23 7.97 -13.09
N HIS A 323 13.37 8.95 -13.35
CA HIS A 323 13.14 9.51 -14.68
C HIS A 323 13.23 11.05 -14.71
N GLY A 324 13.50 11.68 -13.57
CA GLY A 324 13.64 13.15 -13.40
C GLY A 324 14.95 13.75 -13.85
#